data_5d7e65f0312e9ddcc47e14cd0e207f33
#
_entry.id   5d7e65f0312e9ddcc47e14cd0e207f33
#
_cell.length_a   1.000
_cell.length_b   1.000
_cell.length_c   1.000
_cell.angle_alpha   90.00
_cell.angle_beta   90.00
_cell.angle_gamma   90.00
#
_symmetry.space_group_name_H-M   'P 1'
#
loop_
_entity.id
_entity.type
_entity.pdbx_description
1 polymer ?
#
loop_
_entity_poly.entity_id
_entity_poly.type
_entity_poly.pdbx_seq_one_letter_code
_entity_poly.pdbx_strand_id
1 'polypeptide(L)'
;VEALQAEGFTVTLLRPQAERIVTATQVAEAITDTTCLVSVMYANNETGAIQPIREIGALCRKRGVHFHTDAVQAAGHLAIDVQRNNIDMLSLSAHKFHGPKGIGLLFAKSSIQLTSLIRGGGQERGKRAGTENLPGIIGLAAALKDAQENMQQNTAYITGLRDALRNGLDKIDGAGFNGSREHCLPGTVNYSFQGVNGEALLSLLSNEGICCSSGSARSNPAMYCSPSA
;
A
#
# COMPACT_ATOMS: atom_id res chain seq x y z
N VAL A 1 4.50 9.32 -11.61
CA VAL A 1 3.44 9.53 -12.61
C VAL A 1 3.78 10.71 -13.49
N GLU A 2 3.94 11.92 -12.93
CA GLU A 2 4.26 13.15 -13.70
C GLU A 2 5.51 13.02 -14.57
N ALA A 3 6.59 12.41 -14.05
CA ALA A 3 7.80 12.17 -14.83
C ALA A 3 7.54 11.28 -16.06
N LEU A 4 6.73 10.22 -15.93
CA LEU A 4 6.37 9.39 -17.07
C LEU A 4 5.54 10.15 -18.11
N GLN A 5 4.63 11.02 -17.65
CA GLN A 5 3.86 11.88 -18.57
C GLN A 5 4.77 12.85 -19.31
N ALA A 6 5.78 13.43 -18.63
CA ALA A 6 6.77 14.28 -19.26
C ALA A 6 7.65 13.55 -20.29
N GLU A 7 7.82 12.24 -20.14
CA GLU A 7 8.51 11.36 -21.09
C GLU A 7 7.60 10.87 -22.24
N GLY A 8 6.33 11.32 -22.29
CA GLY A 8 5.39 11.02 -23.37
C GLY A 8 4.49 9.80 -23.11
N PHE A 9 4.53 9.18 -21.94
CA PHE A 9 3.59 8.11 -21.59
C PHE A 9 2.20 8.67 -21.28
N THR A 10 1.16 8.01 -21.79
CA THR A 10 -0.22 8.28 -21.36
C THR A 10 -0.48 7.57 -20.04
N VAL A 11 -0.91 8.32 -19.01
CA VAL A 11 -1.22 7.77 -17.69
C VAL A 11 -2.68 7.99 -17.37
N THR A 12 -3.38 6.89 -17.07
CA THR A 12 -4.77 6.92 -16.59
C THR A 12 -4.77 6.69 -15.08
N LEU A 13 -5.30 7.67 -14.33
CA LEU A 13 -5.46 7.58 -12.87
C LEU A 13 -6.90 7.14 -12.55
N LEU A 14 -7.05 5.97 -11.94
CA LEU A 14 -8.33 5.48 -11.48
C LEU A 14 -8.65 6.05 -10.09
N ARG A 15 -9.83 6.63 -9.95
CA ARG A 15 -10.34 7.04 -8.63
C ARG A 15 -11.02 5.85 -7.97
N PRO A 16 -10.67 5.53 -6.71
CA PRO A 16 -11.36 4.48 -5.99
C PRO A 16 -12.83 4.87 -5.78
N GLN A 17 -13.70 3.86 -5.79
CA GLN A 17 -15.12 4.00 -5.50
C GLN A 17 -15.40 4.05 -3.99
N ALA A 18 -16.62 3.68 -3.60
CA ALA A 18 -16.95 3.47 -2.19
C ALA A 18 -15.91 2.57 -1.50
N GLU A 19 -15.72 2.74 -0.20
CA GLU A 19 -14.75 1.98 0.60
C GLU A 19 -13.27 2.15 0.17
N ARG A 20 -12.96 3.10 -0.72
CA ARG A 20 -11.60 3.38 -1.20
C ARG A 20 -10.96 2.21 -1.96
N ILE A 21 -11.78 1.42 -2.65
CA ILE A 21 -11.37 0.26 -3.45
C ILE A 21 -11.50 0.58 -4.94
N VAL A 22 -10.48 0.19 -5.73
CA VAL A 22 -10.51 0.18 -7.19
C VAL A 22 -10.94 -1.22 -7.66
N THR A 23 -12.04 -1.32 -8.38
CA THR A 23 -12.56 -2.61 -8.84
C THR A 23 -11.83 -3.12 -10.08
N ALA A 24 -11.82 -4.45 -10.26
CA ALA A 24 -11.28 -5.06 -11.48
C ALA A 24 -12.05 -4.57 -12.74
N THR A 25 -13.32 -4.23 -12.62
CA THR A 25 -14.12 -3.65 -13.72
C THR A 25 -13.59 -2.29 -14.14
N GLN A 26 -13.31 -1.39 -13.18
CA GLN A 26 -12.69 -0.09 -13.49
C GLN A 26 -11.34 -0.25 -14.22
N VAL A 27 -10.53 -1.23 -13.78
CA VAL A 27 -9.25 -1.52 -14.43
C VAL A 27 -9.49 -2.07 -15.85
N ALA A 28 -10.48 -2.96 -16.03
CA ALA A 28 -10.81 -3.52 -17.34
C ALA A 28 -11.25 -2.46 -18.36
N GLU A 29 -12.02 -1.48 -17.91
CA GLU A 29 -12.50 -0.36 -18.73
C GLU A 29 -11.37 0.62 -19.11
N ALA A 30 -10.35 0.73 -18.25
CA ALA A 30 -9.20 1.62 -18.46
C ALA A 30 -8.09 1.01 -19.32
N ILE A 31 -8.00 -0.32 -19.42
CA ILE A 31 -6.99 -1.00 -20.24
C ILE A 31 -7.34 -0.83 -21.73
N THR A 32 -6.36 -0.33 -22.48
CA THR A 32 -6.37 -0.19 -23.94
C THR A 32 -5.32 -1.09 -24.58
N ASP A 33 -5.28 -1.17 -25.90
CA ASP A 33 -4.28 -1.95 -26.66
C ASP A 33 -2.86 -1.42 -26.48
N THR A 34 -2.71 -0.17 -26.03
CA THR A 34 -1.41 0.46 -25.76
C THR A 34 -1.01 0.41 -24.29
N THR A 35 -1.84 -0.16 -23.42
CA THR A 35 -1.51 -0.29 -21.98
C THR A 35 -0.41 -1.31 -21.77
N CYS A 36 0.74 -0.89 -21.26
CA CYS A 36 1.87 -1.77 -20.98
C CYS A 36 1.97 -2.19 -19.49
N LEU A 37 1.43 -1.38 -18.58
CA LEU A 37 1.54 -1.60 -17.14
C LEU A 37 0.28 -1.16 -16.40
N VAL A 38 -0.19 -2.01 -15.52
CA VAL A 38 -1.14 -1.66 -14.46
C VAL A 38 -0.40 -1.70 -13.12
N SER A 39 -0.52 -0.62 -12.34
CA SER A 39 0.09 -0.53 -11.01
C SER A 39 -0.96 -0.14 -9.98
N VAL A 40 -1.20 -1.01 -9.01
CA VAL A 40 -2.17 -0.79 -7.92
C VAL A 40 -1.52 -1.14 -6.59
N MET A 41 -1.64 -0.28 -5.58
CA MET A 41 -1.18 -0.63 -4.23
C MET A 41 -1.96 -1.84 -3.68
N TYR A 42 -1.30 -2.71 -2.93
CA TYR A 42 -1.96 -3.88 -2.33
C TYR A 42 -2.97 -3.46 -1.25
N ALA A 43 -2.56 -2.53 -0.42
CA ALA A 43 -3.40 -1.93 0.61
C ALA A 43 -3.05 -0.46 0.81
N ASN A 44 -4.06 0.36 1.07
CA ASN A 44 -3.85 1.79 1.27
C ASN A 44 -3.25 2.08 2.64
N ASN A 45 -2.25 2.94 2.69
CA ASN A 45 -1.51 3.29 3.90
C ASN A 45 -2.29 4.15 4.90
N GLU A 46 -3.37 4.79 4.48
CA GLU A 46 -4.16 5.72 5.32
C GLU A 46 -5.45 5.07 5.79
N THR A 47 -6.21 4.52 4.88
CA THR A 47 -7.51 3.90 5.17
C THR A 47 -7.41 2.42 5.50
N GLY A 48 -6.30 1.79 5.17
CA GLY A 48 -6.11 0.35 5.29
C GLY A 48 -6.86 -0.48 4.25
N ALA A 49 -7.59 0.15 3.31
CA ALA A 49 -8.40 -0.56 2.31
C ALA A 49 -7.52 -1.49 1.45
N ILE A 50 -7.84 -2.79 1.46
CA ILE A 50 -7.16 -3.83 0.70
C ILE A 50 -7.78 -3.89 -0.70
N GLN A 51 -6.94 -3.83 -1.73
CA GLN A 51 -7.38 -3.86 -3.11
C GLN A 51 -7.57 -5.30 -3.62
N PRO A 52 -8.45 -5.55 -4.60
CA PRO A 52 -8.72 -6.87 -5.15
C PRO A 52 -7.59 -7.32 -6.10
N ILE A 53 -6.41 -7.54 -5.54
CA ILE A 53 -5.15 -7.81 -6.27
C ILE A 53 -5.25 -9.07 -7.13
N ARG A 54 -5.91 -10.11 -6.63
CA ARG A 54 -6.05 -11.38 -7.35
C ARG A 54 -6.89 -11.22 -8.61
N GLU A 55 -7.99 -10.50 -8.51
CA GLU A 55 -8.92 -10.24 -9.61
C GLU A 55 -8.25 -9.33 -10.67
N ILE A 56 -7.57 -8.28 -10.22
CA ILE A 56 -6.82 -7.36 -11.09
C ILE A 56 -5.67 -8.11 -11.77
N GLY A 57 -4.90 -8.90 -11.03
CA GLY A 57 -3.82 -9.70 -11.61
C GLY A 57 -4.29 -10.71 -12.64
N ALA A 58 -5.43 -11.38 -12.38
CA ALA A 58 -6.05 -12.31 -13.34
C ALA A 58 -6.51 -11.58 -14.61
N LEU A 59 -7.09 -10.38 -14.48
CA LEU A 59 -7.46 -9.53 -15.60
C LEU A 59 -6.24 -9.12 -16.42
N CYS A 60 -5.19 -8.60 -15.79
CA CYS A 60 -3.97 -8.16 -16.45
C CYS A 60 -3.32 -9.31 -17.23
N ARG A 61 -3.22 -10.50 -16.62
CA ARG A 61 -2.74 -11.73 -17.28
C ARG A 61 -3.57 -12.08 -18.52
N LYS A 62 -4.91 -11.99 -18.43
CA LYS A 62 -5.82 -12.27 -19.55
C LYS A 62 -5.62 -11.28 -20.70
N ARG A 63 -5.31 -10.02 -20.39
CA ARG A 63 -5.11 -8.92 -21.35
C ARG A 63 -3.67 -8.82 -21.86
N GLY A 64 -2.72 -9.62 -21.32
CA GLY A 64 -1.30 -9.55 -21.69
C GLY A 64 -0.60 -8.27 -21.19
N VAL A 65 -1.13 -7.63 -20.16
CA VAL A 65 -0.59 -6.39 -19.55
C VAL A 65 0.20 -6.75 -18.28
N HIS A 66 1.36 -6.15 -18.09
CA HIS A 66 2.13 -6.35 -16.87
C HIS A 66 1.44 -5.78 -15.64
N PHE A 67 1.50 -6.51 -14.53
CA PHE A 67 0.90 -6.11 -13.27
C PHE A 67 1.95 -5.90 -12.19
N HIS A 68 2.00 -4.67 -11.67
CA HIS A 68 2.79 -4.27 -10.51
C HIS A 68 1.87 -3.99 -9.33
N THR A 69 2.28 -4.39 -8.13
CA THR A 69 1.64 -3.98 -6.89
C THR A 69 2.65 -3.40 -5.91
N ASP A 70 2.32 -2.25 -5.32
CA ASP A 70 3.00 -1.74 -4.14
C ASP A 70 2.44 -2.46 -2.91
N ALA A 71 3.21 -3.42 -2.39
CA ALA A 71 2.83 -4.23 -1.23
C ALA A 71 3.48 -3.75 0.09
N VAL A 72 3.96 -2.52 0.12
CA VAL A 72 4.65 -1.93 1.29
C VAL A 72 3.81 -2.03 2.56
N GLN A 73 2.50 -1.83 2.47
CA GLN A 73 1.59 -1.94 3.61
C GLN A 73 1.06 -3.36 3.87
N ALA A 74 1.20 -4.26 2.90
CA ALA A 74 0.66 -5.62 2.99
C ALA A 74 1.69 -6.63 3.49
N ALA A 75 2.97 -6.44 3.13
CA ALA A 75 4.05 -7.35 3.51
C ALA A 75 4.18 -7.46 5.04
N GLY A 76 4.23 -8.69 5.54
CA GLY A 76 4.26 -8.98 6.97
C GLY A 76 2.89 -8.94 7.68
N HIS A 77 1.83 -8.45 7.01
CA HIS A 77 0.48 -8.33 7.57
C HIS A 77 -0.55 -9.20 6.85
N LEU A 78 -0.33 -9.47 5.57
CA LEU A 78 -1.19 -10.29 4.72
C LEU A 78 -0.36 -11.37 4.02
N ALA A 79 -0.98 -12.53 3.77
CA ALA A 79 -0.37 -13.58 2.96
C ALA A 79 -0.31 -13.15 1.50
N ILE A 80 0.89 -13.07 0.95
CA ILE A 80 1.13 -12.68 -0.44
C ILE A 80 1.70 -13.87 -1.20
N ASP A 81 1.00 -14.29 -2.25
CA ASP A 81 1.45 -15.29 -3.21
C ASP A 81 1.48 -14.66 -4.60
N VAL A 82 2.68 -14.38 -5.09
CA VAL A 82 2.88 -13.70 -6.38
C VAL A 82 2.40 -14.52 -7.57
N GLN A 83 2.44 -15.87 -7.47
CA GLN A 83 1.97 -16.74 -8.54
C GLN A 83 0.45 -16.82 -8.57
N ARG A 84 -0.16 -17.10 -7.41
CA ARG A 84 -1.62 -17.20 -7.27
C ARG A 84 -2.33 -15.88 -7.59
N ASN A 85 -1.70 -14.76 -7.27
CA ASN A 85 -2.24 -13.41 -7.51
C ASN A 85 -1.85 -12.84 -8.89
N ASN A 86 -1.11 -13.60 -9.71
CA ASN A 86 -0.64 -13.17 -11.03
C ASN A 86 0.13 -11.84 -11.01
N ILE A 87 0.93 -11.61 -9.97
CA ILE A 87 1.76 -10.42 -9.81
C ILE A 87 3.03 -10.60 -10.63
N ASP A 88 3.37 -9.64 -11.48
CA ASP A 88 4.61 -9.66 -12.27
C ASP A 88 5.73 -8.89 -11.57
N MET A 89 5.39 -7.82 -10.88
CA MET A 89 6.32 -7.02 -10.07
C MET A 89 5.67 -6.64 -8.73
N LEU A 90 6.48 -6.60 -7.67
CA LEU A 90 6.01 -6.23 -6.33
C LEU A 90 7.09 -5.44 -5.61
N SER A 91 6.69 -4.30 -5.04
CA SER A 91 7.55 -3.47 -4.20
C SER A 91 7.22 -3.65 -2.72
N LEU A 92 8.24 -3.66 -1.86
CA LEU A 92 8.09 -3.62 -0.42
C LEU A 92 9.20 -2.81 0.25
N SER A 93 9.00 -2.44 1.52
CA SER A 93 9.96 -1.68 2.32
C SER A 93 10.08 -2.27 3.72
N ALA A 94 11.31 -2.57 4.14
CA ALA A 94 11.58 -3.32 5.35
C ALA A 94 11.02 -2.68 6.64
N HIS A 95 11.07 -1.36 6.75
CA HIS A 95 10.63 -0.64 7.94
C HIS A 95 9.12 -0.76 8.24
N LYS A 96 8.32 -1.30 7.30
CA LYS A 96 6.88 -1.53 7.49
C LYS A 96 6.56 -2.85 8.18
N PHE A 97 7.54 -3.76 8.27
CA PHE A 97 7.46 -5.02 9.01
C PHE A 97 8.67 -5.20 9.95
N HIS A 98 9.02 -4.11 10.65
CA HIS A 98 10.05 -4.05 11.70
C HIS A 98 11.49 -4.28 11.23
N GLY A 99 11.76 -4.25 9.92
CA GLY A 99 13.10 -4.30 9.37
C GLY A 99 13.79 -2.93 9.36
N PRO A 100 15.06 -2.86 8.92
CA PRO A 100 15.83 -1.62 8.87
C PRO A 100 15.21 -0.57 7.95
N LYS A 101 15.36 0.71 8.32
CA LYS A 101 15.06 1.83 7.42
C LYS A 101 16.09 1.90 6.30
N GLY A 102 15.69 2.43 5.14
CA GLY A 102 16.59 2.66 4.01
C GLY A 102 16.86 1.43 3.14
N ILE A 103 16.14 0.33 3.36
CA ILE A 103 16.18 -0.89 2.53
C ILE A 103 14.78 -1.29 2.08
N GLY A 104 14.65 -1.66 0.83
CA GLY A 104 13.45 -2.21 0.21
C GLY A 104 13.79 -3.26 -0.83
N LEU A 105 12.78 -3.86 -1.43
CA LEU A 105 12.92 -4.91 -2.43
C LEU A 105 11.91 -4.68 -3.56
N LEU A 106 12.38 -4.87 -4.78
CA LEU A 106 11.53 -5.06 -5.95
C LEU A 106 11.62 -6.52 -6.40
N PHE A 107 10.54 -7.27 -6.25
CA PHE A 107 10.38 -8.54 -6.95
C PHE A 107 9.97 -8.25 -8.39
N ALA A 108 10.59 -8.93 -9.34
CA ALA A 108 10.17 -8.96 -10.74
C ALA A 108 10.34 -10.38 -11.29
N LYS A 109 9.35 -10.87 -12.05
CA LYS A 109 9.49 -12.13 -12.79
C LYS A 109 10.69 -12.07 -13.71
N SER A 110 11.34 -13.21 -13.94
CA SER A 110 12.53 -13.29 -14.80
C SER A 110 12.28 -12.86 -16.25
N SER A 111 11.04 -12.95 -16.71
CA SER A 111 10.61 -12.48 -18.03
C SER A 111 10.52 -10.95 -18.17
N ILE A 112 10.54 -10.21 -17.05
CA ILE A 112 10.47 -8.75 -17.06
C ILE A 112 11.86 -8.17 -17.28
N GLN A 113 12.01 -7.42 -18.34
CA GLN A 113 13.24 -6.66 -18.62
C GLN A 113 13.17 -5.31 -17.93
N LEU A 114 14.03 -5.11 -16.92
CA LEU A 114 14.14 -3.84 -16.22
C LEU A 114 15.35 -3.08 -16.76
N THR A 115 15.13 -1.85 -17.17
CA THR A 115 16.20 -0.91 -17.49
C THR A 115 16.75 -0.29 -16.19
N SER A 116 18.07 -0.32 -16.01
CA SER A 116 18.72 0.27 -14.84
C SER A 116 18.50 1.77 -14.80
N LEU A 117 17.89 2.25 -13.74
CA LEU A 117 17.75 3.69 -13.45
C LEU A 117 19.05 4.26 -12.86
N ILE A 118 19.71 3.50 -11.97
CA ILE A 118 21.00 3.87 -11.39
C ILE A 118 22.09 3.09 -12.11
N ARG A 119 22.82 3.77 -12.99
CA ARG A 119 23.85 3.19 -13.87
C ARG A 119 25.21 3.20 -13.20
N GLY A 120 26.08 2.23 -13.54
CA GLY A 120 27.46 2.10 -13.02
C GLY A 120 27.94 0.66 -13.07
N GLY A 121 28.39 0.11 -11.94
CA GLY A 121 28.86 -1.27 -11.83
C GLY A 121 27.77 -2.34 -12.03
N GLY A 122 28.17 -3.61 -12.11
CA GLY A 122 27.29 -4.72 -12.43
C GLY A 122 26.49 -5.31 -11.24
N GLN A 123 26.39 -4.61 -10.13
CA GLN A 123 25.65 -5.05 -8.96
C GLN A 123 24.17 -5.28 -9.30
N GLU A 124 23.48 -6.09 -8.50
CA GLU A 124 22.08 -6.49 -8.74
C GLU A 124 21.86 -7.01 -10.18
N ARG A 125 22.82 -7.75 -10.72
CA ARG A 125 22.80 -8.27 -12.10
C ARG A 125 22.71 -7.16 -13.15
N GLY A 126 23.35 -6.01 -12.90
CA GLY A 126 23.33 -4.85 -13.77
C GLY A 126 22.04 -4.01 -13.71
N LYS A 127 21.14 -4.32 -12.79
CA LYS A 127 19.83 -3.62 -12.67
C LYS A 127 19.87 -2.41 -11.74
N ARG A 128 20.83 -2.38 -10.81
CA ARG A 128 21.02 -1.28 -9.88
C ARG A 128 22.47 -1.24 -9.43
N ALA A 129 23.20 -0.25 -9.88
CA ALA A 129 24.62 -0.09 -9.56
C ALA A 129 24.83 0.40 -8.11
N GLY A 130 26.05 0.22 -7.61
CA GLY A 130 26.49 0.57 -6.26
C GLY A 130 26.57 -0.65 -5.34
N THR A 131 27.51 -0.63 -4.40
CA THR A 131 27.74 -1.71 -3.43
C THR A 131 26.45 -2.01 -2.65
N GLU A 132 26.16 -3.30 -2.52
CA GLU A 132 24.96 -3.78 -1.83
C GLU A 132 25.03 -3.46 -0.33
N ASN A 133 23.93 -3.00 0.22
CA ASN A 133 23.77 -2.80 1.67
C ASN A 133 23.49 -4.15 2.35
N LEU A 134 24.54 -4.99 2.49
CA LEU A 134 24.41 -6.33 3.07
C LEU A 134 23.74 -6.34 4.45
N PRO A 135 24.10 -5.47 5.41
CA PRO A 135 23.39 -5.44 6.69
C PRO A 135 21.90 -5.16 6.55
N GLY A 136 21.53 -4.23 5.67
CA GLY A 136 20.13 -3.92 5.38
C GLY A 136 19.39 -5.08 4.73
N ILE A 137 20.01 -5.78 3.78
CA ILE A 137 19.45 -6.94 3.10
C ILE A 137 19.21 -8.09 4.08
N ILE A 138 20.17 -8.40 4.92
CA ILE A 138 20.05 -9.44 5.97
C ILE A 138 18.96 -9.07 6.97
N GLY A 139 18.94 -7.81 7.42
CA GLY A 139 17.92 -7.32 8.34
C GLY A 139 16.50 -7.35 7.74
N LEU A 140 16.35 -7.01 6.46
CA LEU A 140 15.08 -7.14 5.73
C LEU A 140 14.61 -8.59 5.68
N ALA A 141 15.52 -9.52 5.30
CA ALA A 141 15.19 -10.94 5.20
C ALA A 141 14.79 -11.54 6.54
N ALA A 142 15.52 -11.22 7.61
CA ALA A 142 15.22 -11.66 8.97
C ALA A 142 13.86 -11.14 9.45
N ALA A 143 13.60 -9.84 9.26
CA ALA A 143 12.34 -9.23 9.66
C ALA A 143 11.14 -9.78 8.87
N LEU A 144 11.29 -10.02 7.56
CA LEU A 144 10.23 -10.60 6.75
C LEU A 144 9.92 -12.03 7.18
N LYS A 145 10.95 -12.83 7.48
CA LYS A 145 10.79 -14.19 7.98
C LYS A 145 10.04 -14.19 9.31
N ASP A 146 10.46 -13.38 10.27
CA ASP A 146 9.80 -13.26 11.58
C ASP A 146 8.33 -12.83 11.43
N ALA A 147 8.08 -11.81 10.60
CA ALA A 147 6.73 -11.33 10.33
C ALA A 147 5.85 -12.40 9.69
N GLN A 148 6.39 -13.26 8.81
CA GLN A 148 5.64 -14.37 8.20
C GLN A 148 5.35 -15.50 9.20
N GLU A 149 6.33 -15.89 10.01
CA GLU A 149 6.19 -16.96 11.01
C GLU A 149 5.15 -16.59 12.08
N ASN A 150 5.09 -15.32 12.47
CA ASN A 150 4.19 -14.83 13.52
C ASN A 150 2.93 -14.15 12.97
N MET A 151 2.72 -14.11 11.65
CA MET A 151 1.64 -13.35 10.99
C MET A 151 0.27 -13.66 11.56
N GLN A 152 -0.09 -14.94 11.69
CA GLN A 152 -1.42 -15.33 12.13
C GLN A 152 -1.72 -14.85 13.55
N GLN A 153 -0.77 -15.02 14.48
CA GLN A 153 -0.90 -14.59 15.86
C GLN A 153 -0.98 -13.08 15.98
N ASN A 154 -0.06 -12.36 15.30
CA ASN A 154 0.01 -10.91 15.33
C ASN A 154 -1.25 -10.28 14.70
N THR A 155 -1.70 -10.82 13.57
CA THR A 155 -2.91 -10.34 12.88
C THR A 155 -4.14 -10.53 13.77
N ALA A 156 -4.29 -11.68 14.43
CA ALA A 156 -5.43 -11.92 15.32
C ALA A 156 -5.43 -10.94 16.50
N TYR A 157 -4.29 -10.74 17.14
CA TYR A 157 -4.14 -9.81 18.26
C TYR A 157 -4.46 -8.37 17.87
N ILE A 158 -3.84 -7.88 16.80
CA ILE A 158 -4.01 -6.50 16.32
C ILE A 158 -5.44 -6.26 15.84
N THR A 159 -6.05 -7.25 15.17
CA THR A 159 -7.47 -7.18 14.76
C THR A 159 -8.39 -6.98 15.96
N GLY A 160 -8.16 -7.71 17.05
CA GLY A 160 -8.94 -7.56 18.30
C GLY A 160 -8.84 -6.13 18.87
N LEU A 161 -7.63 -5.55 18.88
CA LEU A 161 -7.43 -4.16 19.33
C LEU A 161 -8.11 -3.16 18.38
N ARG A 162 -7.95 -3.34 17.06
CA ARG A 162 -8.61 -2.52 16.04
C ARG A 162 -10.12 -2.52 16.22
N ASP A 163 -10.72 -3.69 16.40
CA ASP A 163 -12.17 -3.82 16.48
C ASP A 163 -12.70 -3.24 17.81
N ALA A 164 -11.97 -3.39 18.91
CA ALA A 164 -12.30 -2.72 20.17
C ALA A 164 -12.29 -1.19 20.03
N LEU A 165 -11.26 -0.63 19.36
CA LEU A 165 -11.18 0.81 19.08
C LEU A 165 -12.32 1.27 18.16
N ARG A 166 -12.61 0.56 17.08
CA ARG A 166 -13.73 0.87 16.17
C ARG A 166 -15.06 0.88 16.90
N ASN A 167 -15.33 -0.13 17.72
CA ASN A 167 -16.56 -0.23 18.51
C ASN A 167 -16.73 0.93 19.51
N GLY A 168 -15.62 1.49 19.97
CA GLY A 168 -15.63 2.69 20.79
C GLY A 168 -15.92 3.95 19.97
N LEU A 169 -15.22 4.14 18.85
CA LEU A 169 -15.34 5.30 17.98
C LEU A 169 -16.71 5.39 17.29
N ASP A 170 -17.31 4.27 16.94
CA ASP A 170 -18.64 4.20 16.31
C ASP A 170 -19.77 4.73 17.23
N LYS A 171 -19.53 4.87 18.54
CA LYS A 171 -20.49 5.44 19.50
C LYS A 171 -20.41 6.96 19.60
N ILE A 172 -19.43 7.56 18.95
CA ILE A 172 -19.23 9.02 18.99
C ILE A 172 -20.09 9.65 17.89
N ASP A 173 -20.99 10.54 18.26
CA ASP A 173 -21.82 11.28 17.31
C ASP A 173 -20.95 12.11 16.36
N GLY A 174 -21.24 12.04 15.06
CA GLY A 174 -20.47 12.72 14.03
C GLY A 174 -19.14 12.02 13.65
N ALA A 175 -18.82 10.85 14.23
CA ALA A 175 -17.70 10.05 13.79
C ALA A 175 -18.04 9.24 12.51
N GLY A 176 -17.18 9.29 11.52
CA GLY A 176 -17.32 8.55 10.27
C GLY A 176 -16.08 7.70 9.98
N PHE A 177 -16.26 6.40 9.74
CA PHE A 177 -15.18 5.51 9.34
C PHE A 177 -14.80 5.73 7.87
N ASN A 178 -13.51 5.82 7.59
CA ASN A 178 -12.96 5.98 6.24
C ASN A 178 -12.32 4.67 5.78
N GLY A 179 -12.78 4.12 4.67
CA GLY A 179 -12.28 2.89 4.05
C GLY A 179 -13.29 1.75 4.04
N SER A 180 -12.81 0.52 3.88
CA SER A 180 -13.63 -0.69 3.94
C SER A 180 -13.62 -1.31 5.32
N ARG A 181 -14.78 -1.67 5.86
CA ARG A 181 -14.87 -2.39 7.13
C ARG A 181 -14.49 -3.85 6.98
N GLU A 182 -14.76 -4.44 5.82
CA GLU A 182 -14.51 -5.83 5.52
C GLU A 182 -13.09 -6.05 4.97
N HIS A 183 -12.70 -5.23 3.97
CA HIS A 183 -11.41 -5.34 3.29
C HIS A 183 -10.43 -4.32 3.84
N CYS A 184 -9.95 -4.53 5.05
CA CYS A 184 -9.06 -3.60 5.74
C CYS A 184 -7.88 -4.31 6.40
N LEU A 185 -6.71 -3.66 6.38
CA LEU A 185 -5.55 -4.11 7.14
C LEU A 185 -5.87 -4.30 8.62
N PRO A 186 -5.25 -5.28 9.29
CA PRO A 186 -5.53 -5.58 10.69
C PRO A 186 -5.22 -4.40 11.63
N GLY A 187 -4.20 -3.61 11.34
CA GLY A 187 -3.71 -2.54 12.22
C GLY A 187 -4.13 -1.11 11.83
N THR A 188 -5.06 -0.92 10.89
CA THR A 188 -5.42 0.43 10.43
C THR A 188 -6.82 0.82 10.86
N VAL A 189 -6.93 2.00 11.46
CA VAL A 189 -8.20 2.65 11.82
C VAL A 189 -8.14 4.10 11.34
N ASN A 190 -9.08 4.51 10.50
CA ASN A 190 -9.18 5.87 9.99
C ASN A 190 -10.61 6.39 10.20
N TYR A 191 -10.73 7.51 10.91
CA TYR A 191 -12.00 8.17 11.18
C TYR A 191 -11.92 9.67 10.90
N SER A 192 -13.02 10.20 10.44
CA SER A 192 -13.28 11.64 10.40
C SER A 192 -14.32 12.01 11.46
N PHE A 193 -14.19 13.21 12.03
CA PHE A 193 -15.10 13.72 13.05
C PHE A 193 -15.70 15.03 12.54
N GLN A 194 -17.01 15.07 12.40
CA GLN A 194 -17.72 16.21 11.88
C GLN A 194 -17.60 17.42 12.85
N GLY A 195 -17.25 18.58 12.32
CA GLY A 195 -17.14 19.81 13.13
C GLY A 195 -15.89 19.90 14.01
N VAL A 196 -14.95 18.96 13.89
CA VAL A 196 -13.72 18.94 14.69
C VAL A 196 -12.52 19.37 13.85
N ASN A 197 -11.69 20.28 14.37
CA ASN A 197 -10.41 20.60 13.77
C ASN A 197 -9.40 19.45 14.04
N GLY A 198 -8.93 18.81 12.98
CA GLY A 198 -8.07 17.62 13.09
C GLY A 198 -6.73 17.90 13.76
N GLU A 199 -6.09 19.06 13.52
CA GLU A 199 -4.81 19.41 14.15
C GLU A 199 -4.96 19.66 15.65
N ALA A 200 -6.04 20.35 16.04
CA ALA A 200 -6.36 20.55 17.45
C ALA A 200 -6.66 19.22 18.15
N LEU A 201 -7.42 18.33 17.51
CA LEU A 201 -7.68 16.98 18.05
C LEU A 201 -6.40 16.19 18.25
N LEU A 202 -5.49 16.20 17.26
CA LEU A 202 -4.20 15.51 17.38
C LEU A 202 -3.36 16.04 18.53
N SER A 203 -3.33 17.37 18.72
CA SER A 203 -2.62 18.00 19.83
C SER A 203 -3.17 17.57 21.19
N LEU A 204 -4.51 17.54 21.34
CA LEU A 204 -5.17 17.10 22.58
C LEU A 204 -4.89 15.61 22.85
N LEU A 205 -5.02 14.74 21.86
CA LEU A 205 -4.72 13.31 21.99
C LEU A 205 -3.25 13.07 22.37
N SER A 206 -2.33 13.84 21.77
CA SER A 206 -0.90 13.75 22.09
C SER A 206 -0.62 14.12 23.56
N ASN A 207 -1.32 15.11 24.12
CA ASN A 207 -1.21 15.48 25.54
C ASN A 207 -1.69 14.36 26.48
N GLU A 208 -2.63 13.54 26.01
CA GLU A 208 -3.11 12.35 26.72
C GLU A 208 -2.24 11.10 26.45
N GLY A 209 -1.10 11.25 25.76
CA GLY A 209 -0.21 10.15 25.41
C GLY A 209 -0.68 9.27 24.26
N ILE A 210 -1.72 9.69 23.51
CA ILE A 210 -2.27 8.96 22.37
C ILE A 210 -1.64 9.50 21.09
N CYS A 211 -0.82 8.65 20.43
CA CYS A 211 -0.15 9.00 19.18
C CYS A 211 -1.05 8.70 17.98
N CYS A 212 -1.49 9.73 17.28
CA CYS A 212 -2.29 9.66 16.07
C CYS A 212 -1.67 10.48 14.93
N SER A 213 -2.21 10.33 13.73
CA SER A 213 -1.78 11.09 12.54
C SER A 213 -3.03 11.58 11.78
N SER A 214 -2.95 12.77 11.19
CA SER A 214 -4.01 13.30 10.30
C SER A 214 -3.97 12.71 8.89
N GLY A 215 -3.16 11.72 8.65
CA GLY A 215 -2.92 11.08 7.36
C GLY A 215 -1.42 10.85 7.11
N SER A 216 -1.05 10.47 5.88
CA SER A 216 0.35 10.29 5.52
C SER A 216 1.12 11.61 5.57
N ALA A 217 2.37 11.59 6.00
CA ALA A 217 3.27 12.76 6.02
C ALA A 217 3.45 13.44 4.64
N ARG A 218 2.91 12.85 3.57
CA ARG A 218 2.91 13.38 2.20
C ARG A 218 1.53 13.81 1.72
N SER A 219 0.47 13.63 2.50
CA SER A 219 -0.88 14.02 2.11
C SER A 219 -1.04 15.53 2.26
N ASN A 220 -1.41 16.19 1.18
CA ASN A 220 -1.78 17.59 1.22
C ASN A 220 -3.12 17.73 2.00
N PRO A 221 -3.20 18.50 3.10
CA PRO A 221 -4.43 18.64 3.90
C PRO A 221 -5.66 19.08 3.09
N ALA A 222 -5.44 19.74 1.94
CA ALA A 222 -6.50 20.20 1.06
C ALA A 222 -7.29 19.08 0.32
N MET A 223 -6.84 17.82 0.36
CA MET A 223 -7.53 16.71 -0.31
C MET A 223 -8.56 15.98 0.58
N TYR A 224 -8.60 16.27 1.87
CA TYR A 224 -9.46 15.54 2.82
C TYR A 224 -10.67 16.30 3.34
N CYS A 225 -10.84 17.54 2.95
CA CYS A 225 -11.99 18.35 3.31
C CYS A 225 -12.84 18.66 2.09
N SER A 226 -13.66 17.70 1.66
CA SER A 226 -14.88 18.02 0.90
C SER A 226 -15.87 16.88 1.06
N PRO A 227 -16.89 17.01 1.91
CA PRO A 227 -18.16 16.39 1.62
C PRO A 227 -18.74 17.21 0.48
N SER A 228 -18.57 16.75 -0.76
CA SER A 228 -19.41 17.23 -1.84
C SER A 228 -20.83 16.82 -1.54
N ALA A 229 -21.69 17.81 -1.50
CA ALA A 229 -23.15 17.69 -1.52
C ALA A 229 -23.63 16.76 -2.61
#